data_991d5ed7c002cd726b881796bb457490
#
_entry.id   991d5ed7c002cd726b881796bb457490
#
_cell.length_a   1.000
_cell.length_b   1.000
_cell.length_c   1.000
_cell.angle_alpha   90.00
_cell.angle_beta   90.00
_cell.angle_gamma   90.00
#
_symmetry.space_group_name_H-M   'P 1'
#
loop_
_entity.id
_entity.type
_entity.pdbx_description
1 polymer ?
#
loop_
_entity_poly.entity_id
_entity_poly.type
_entity_poly.pdbx_seq_one_letter_code
_entity_poly.pdbx_strand_id
1 'polypeptide(L)'
;ASDVYKRQPVSKRELNTFCMEAHDQGISCWDKDLSRYIYSTCIPEYHPFRLYMEELPGWDGTDRLEALAQRVSDNQLWIKSFHTWMLGLTAQWLGMTGIHANSVAPILVSSEQGRQKSTFCKALMPPALSRYYMDNLKLSAQGKPERLLAEMGLLNMDEFDKYGTQQMPLLKNLMQMANLNICKAYQKNFRNLPRIASFIGTSNRSDLMSDPTGSRRFFCVEVEKPINCEGIEHEQIFAQLKAELADGCPYWFDKETEREI
;
A
#
# COMPACT_ATOMS: atom_id res chain seq x y z
N ALA A 1 21.43 -5.66 -0.19
CA ALA A 1 20.19 -5.87 0.61
C ALA A 1 20.21 -5.09 1.93
N SER A 2 21.40 -4.84 2.56
CA SER A 2 21.48 -4.18 3.86
C SER A 2 21.19 -2.67 3.86
N ASP A 3 21.34 -1.98 2.73
CA ASP A 3 21.22 -0.51 2.70
C ASP A 3 19.78 0.01 2.58
N VAL A 4 18.86 -0.77 2.00
CA VAL A 4 17.44 -0.36 1.88
C VAL A 4 16.80 -0.18 3.26
N TYR A 5 17.14 -1.03 4.20
CA TYR A 5 16.65 -0.97 5.59
C TYR A 5 17.16 0.25 6.38
N LYS A 6 18.28 0.86 5.94
CA LYS A 6 18.87 2.01 6.61
C LYS A 6 18.42 3.35 6.06
N ARG A 7 17.72 3.38 4.92
CA ARG A 7 17.22 4.61 4.31
C ARG A 7 16.02 5.13 5.06
N GLN A 8 16.25 6.15 5.89
CA GLN A 8 15.22 6.80 6.69
C GLN A 8 15.10 8.27 6.27
N PRO A 9 13.92 8.90 6.44
CA PRO A 9 13.82 10.35 6.29
C PRO A 9 14.79 11.03 7.25
N VAL A 10 15.53 11.99 6.72
CA VAL A 10 16.45 12.78 7.53
C VAL A 10 15.66 13.58 8.57
N SER A 11 15.90 13.35 9.82
CA SER A 11 15.27 14.07 10.92
C SER A 11 15.93 15.44 11.11
N LYS A 12 15.22 16.36 11.80
CA LYS A 12 15.79 17.66 12.14
C LYS A 12 17.05 17.53 13.01
N ARG A 13 17.15 16.47 13.82
CA ARG A 13 18.35 16.19 14.63
C ARG A 13 19.54 15.84 13.75
N GLU A 14 19.34 15.01 12.74
CA GLU A 14 20.41 14.65 11.79
C GLU A 14 20.84 15.85 10.94
N LEU A 15 19.88 16.68 10.49
CA LEU A 15 20.22 17.94 9.80
C LEU A 15 21.12 18.84 10.66
N ASN A 16 20.78 19.00 11.95
CA ASN A 16 21.60 19.79 12.86
C ASN A 16 22.99 19.16 13.06
N THR A 17 23.08 17.83 13.14
CA THR A 17 24.36 17.13 13.23
C THR A 17 25.24 17.42 12.02
N PHE A 18 24.70 17.33 10.80
CA PHE A 18 25.44 17.66 9.59
C PHE A 18 25.96 19.13 9.58
N CYS A 19 25.13 20.07 10.05
CA CYS A 19 25.58 21.46 10.19
C CYS A 19 26.74 21.60 11.18
N MET A 20 26.68 20.92 12.32
CA MET A 20 27.76 20.97 13.32
C MET A 20 29.05 20.34 12.79
N GLU A 21 28.96 19.18 12.16
CA GLU A 21 30.12 18.51 11.54
C GLU A 21 30.76 19.38 10.45
N ALA A 22 29.95 20.08 9.64
CA ALA A 22 30.46 21.02 8.64
C ALA A 22 31.20 22.18 9.31
N HIS A 23 30.68 22.75 10.40
CA HIS A 23 31.33 23.80 11.15
C HIS A 23 32.65 23.36 11.76
N ASP A 24 32.69 22.13 12.32
CA ASP A 24 33.93 21.55 12.89
C ASP A 24 35.02 21.39 11.81
N GLN A 25 34.63 21.20 10.55
CA GLN A 25 35.52 21.15 9.39
C GLN A 25 35.81 22.54 8.78
N GLY A 26 35.36 23.63 9.43
CA GLY A 26 35.57 25.00 8.95
C GLY A 26 34.65 25.42 7.79
N ILE A 27 33.62 24.65 7.51
CA ILE A 27 32.63 24.95 6.45
C ILE A 27 31.45 25.70 7.07
N SER A 28 31.20 26.94 6.59
CA SER A 28 30.03 27.70 7.01
C SER A 28 28.77 27.14 6.32
N CYS A 29 28.07 26.24 6.98
CA CYS A 29 26.86 25.58 6.49
C CYS A 29 25.76 25.67 7.55
N TRP A 30 24.65 26.34 7.22
CA TRP A 30 23.49 26.47 8.10
C TRP A 30 22.34 25.55 7.65
N ASP A 31 21.37 25.36 8.52
CA ASP A 31 20.18 24.54 8.26
C ASP A 31 19.44 24.93 6.97
N LYS A 32 19.42 26.22 6.64
CA LYS A 32 18.84 26.73 5.39
C LYS A 32 19.61 26.28 4.15
N ASP A 33 20.93 26.25 4.21
CA ASP A 33 21.79 25.90 3.08
C ASP A 33 21.71 24.39 2.83
N LEU A 34 21.74 23.61 3.90
CA LEU A 34 21.56 22.18 3.84
C LEU A 34 20.15 21.81 3.34
N SER A 35 19.12 22.51 3.81
CA SER A 35 17.75 22.33 3.32
C SER A 35 17.63 22.66 1.84
N ARG A 36 18.22 23.75 1.36
CA ARG A 36 18.26 24.11 -0.06
C ARG A 36 18.91 23.04 -0.90
N TYR A 37 20.03 22.47 -0.44
CA TYR A 37 20.73 21.40 -1.13
C TYR A 37 19.88 20.13 -1.21
N ILE A 38 19.30 19.69 -0.08
CA ILE A 38 18.45 18.48 0.00
C ILE A 38 17.21 18.61 -0.89
N TYR A 39 16.59 19.82 -0.97
CA TYR A 39 15.40 20.06 -1.80
C TYR A 39 15.74 20.54 -3.21
N SER A 40 17.00 20.52 -3.62
CA SER A 40 17.43 20.83 -4.98
C SER A 40 17.45 19.59 -5.86
N THR A 41 17.59 19.79 -7.15
CA THR A 41 17.78 18.71 -8.13
C THR A 41 19.15 18.02 -8.03
N CYS A 42 20.06 18.51 -7.16
CA CYS A 42 21.35 17.88 -6.88
C CYS A 42 21.19 16.53 -6.14
N ILE A 43 20.09 16.35 -5.44
CA ILE A 43 19.74 15.11 -4.77
C ILE A 43 18.68 14.38 -5.60
N PRO A 44 18.91 13.15 -6.07
CA PRO A 44 17.91 12.36 -6.76
C PRO A 44 16.66 12.16 -5.91
N GLU A 45 15.49 12.20 -6.55
CA GLU A 45 14.24 11.89 -5.87
C GLU A 45 14.25 10.43 -5.41
N TYR A 46 13.96 10.23 -4.14
CA TYR A 46 13.86 8.90 -3.55
C TYR A 46 12.42 8.41 -3.57
N HIS A 47 12.16 7.34 -4.32
CA HIS A 47 10.88 6.66 -4.37
C HIS A 47 11.02 5.24 -3.82
N PRO A 48 10.65 4.99 -2.56
CA PRO A 48 10.95 3.73 -1.87
C PRO A 48 10.41 2.49 -2.58
N PHE A 49 9.21 2.58 -3.12
CA PHE A 49 8.57 1.47 -3.81
C PHE A 49 9.25 1.14 -5.14
N ARG A 50 9.58 2.15 -5.94
CA ARG A 50 10.29 1.94 -7.22
C ARG A 50 11.66 1.34 -6.97
N LEU A 51 12.40 1.87 -6.01
CA LEU A 51 13.72 1.35 -5.67
C LEU A 51 13.63 -0.10 -5.21
N TYR A 52 12.67 -0.44 -4.33
CA TYR A 52 12.45 -1.82 -3.91
C TYR A 52 12.19 -2.72 -5.13
N MET A 53 11.31 -2.30 -6.05
CA MET A 53 10.99 -3.07 -7.26
C MET A 53 12.16 -3.18 -8.24
N GLU A 54 13.06 -2.19 -8.30
CA GLU A 54 14.28 -2.21 -9.13
C GLU A 54 15.34 -3.16 -8.57
N GLU A 55 15.46 -3.25 -7.25
CA GLU A 55 16.43 -4.10 -6.55
C GLU A 55 16.00 -5.58 -6.43
N LEU A 56 14.80 -5.94 -6.86
CA LEU A 56 14.32 -7.33 -6.80
C LEU A 56 15.15 -8.27 -7.68
N PRO A 57 15.38 -9.51 -7.23
CA PRO A 57 15.93 -10.56 -8.07
C PRO A 57 14.99 -10.88 -9.24
N GLY A 58 15.47 -11.61 -10.23
CA GLY A 58 14.60 -12.20 -11.25
C GLY A 58 13.62 -13.20 -10.62
N TRP A 59 12.42 -13.27 -11.16
CA TRP A 59 11.44 -14.30 -10.77
C TRP A 59 11.96 -15.69 -11.19
N ASP A 60 11.90 -16.65 -10.28
CA ASP A 60 12.37 -18.02 -10.50
C ASP A 60 11.34 -18.92 -11.20
N GLY A 61 10.17 -18.38 -11.58
CA GLY A 61 9.11 -19.11 -12.26
C GLY A 61 8.15 -19.89 -11.33
N THR A 62 8.37 -19.84 -10.00
CA THR A 62 7.48 -20.50 -9.05
C THR A 62 6.35 -19.58 -8.62
N ASP A 63 5.10 -20.03 -8.76
CA ASP A 63 3.93 -19.28 -8.29
C ASP A 63 3.82 -19.36 -6.76
N ARG A 64 4.21 -18.26 -6.11
CA ARG A 64 4.08 -18.11 -4.65
C ARG A 64 2.86 -17.31 -4.25
N LEU A 65 2.25 -16.62 -5.19
CA LEU A 65 1.10 -15.76 -4.91
C LEU A 65 -0.15 -16.60 -4.68
N GLU A 66 -0.36 -17.67 -5.46
CA GLU A 66 -1.42 -18.63 -5.21
C GLU A 66 -1.27 -19.27 -3.83
N ALA A 67 -0.07 -19.76 -3.50
CA ALA A 67 0.23 -20.34 -2.19
C ALA A 67 0.00 -19.35 -1.04
N LEU A 68 0.26 -18.05 -1.24
CA LEU A 68 -0.03 -17.01 -0.26
C LEU A 68 -1.54 -16.79 -0.09
N ALA A 69 -2.30 -16.78 -1.18
CA ALA A 69 -3.76 -16.66 -1.14
C ALA A 69 -4.42 -17.84 -0.43
N GLN A 70 -3.94 -19.07 -0.67
CA GLN A 70 -4.43 -20.30 -0.06
C GLN A 70 -4.22 -20.35 1.47
N ARG A 71 -3.31 -19.54 2.02
CA ARG A 71 -3.19 -19.40 3.49
C ARG A 71 -4.46 -18.81 4.12
N VAL A 72 -5.26 -18.07 3.35
CA VAL A 72 -6.51 -17.45 3.79
C VAL A 72 -7.69 -18.35 3.46
N SER A 73 -7.81 -18.79 2.19
CA SER A 73 -8.90 -19.64 1.73
C SER A 73 -8.54 -20.36 0.43
N ASP A 74 -9.04 -21.57 0.25
CA ASP A 74 -8.91 -22.37 -1.00
C ASP A 74 -9.97 -21.99 -2.05
N ASN A 75 -10.81 -20.99 -1.79
CA ASN A 75 -11.83 -20.51 -2.71
C ASN A 75 -11.19 -19.95 -3.97
N GLN A 76 -11.54 -20.48 -5.13
CA GLN A 76 -10.94 -20.10 -6.42
C GLN A 76 -11.22 -18.64 -6.80
N LEU A 77 -12.41 -18.12 -6.48
CA LEU A 77 -12.74 -16.72 -6.71
C LEU A 77 -11.84 -15.80 -5.85
N TRP A 78 -11.62 -16.19 -4.58
CA TRP A 78 -10.69 -15.49 -3.71
C TRP A 78 -9.27 -15.49 -4.28
N ILE A 79 -8.73 -16.64 -4.67
CA ILE A 79 -7.36 -16.79 -5.17
C ILE A 79 -7.18 -15.89 -6.41
N LYS A 80 -8.08 -15.96 -7.38
CA LYS A 80 -8.06 -15.13 -8.58
C LYS A 80 -8.16 -13.63 -8.26
N SER A 81 -9.10 -13.26 -7.39
CA SER A 81 -9.33 -11.86 -7.03
C SER A 81 -8.16 -11.29 -6.23
N PHE A 82 -7.58 -12.06 -5.31
CA PHE A 82 -6.40 -11.67 -4.56
C PHE A 82 -5.19 -11.45 -5.48
N HIS A 83 -4.99 -12.33 -6.46
CA HIS A 83 -3.94 -12.19 -7.47
C HIS A 83 -4.08 -10.86 -8.24
N THR A 84 -5.27 -10.61 -8.81
CA THR A 84 -5.54 -9.36 -9.53
C THR A 84 -5.35 -8.12 -8.65
N TRP A 85 -5.80 -8.20 -7.38
CA TRP A 85 -5.63 -7.11 -6.42
C TRP A 85 -4.15 -6.84 -6.09
N MET A 86 -3.33 -7.89 -5.93
CA MET A 86 -1.88 -7.77 -5.70
C MET A 86 -1.16 -7.20 -6.93
N LEU A 87 -1.57 -7.57 -8.15
CA LEU A 87 -1.09 -6.92 -9.38
C LEU A 87 -1.43 -5.43 -9.38
N GLY A 88 -2.67 -5.07 -9.02
CA GLY A 88 -3.10 -3.67 -8.92
C GLY A 88 -2.31 -2.88 -7.87
N LEU A 89 -2.00 -3.47 -6.72
CA LEU A 89 -1.15 -2.88 -5.69
C LEU A 89 0.26 -2.61 -6.23
N THR A 90 0.84 -3.60 -6.91
CA THR A 90 2.20 -3.50 -7.49
C THR A 90 2.24 -2.47 -8.63
N ALA A 91 1.22 -2.44 -9.48
CA ALA A 91 1.09 -1.45 -10.54
C ALA A 91 1.04 -0.02 -10.00
N GLN A 92 0.36 0.21 -8.87
CA GLN A 92 0.36 1.51 -8.19
C GLN A 92 1.75 1.89 -7.68
N TRP A 93 2.50 0.97 -7.09
CA TRP A 93 3.87 1.21 -6.64
C TRP A 93 4.82 1.57 -7.77
N LEU A 94 4.58 1.00 -8.96
CA LEU A 94 5.33 1.31 -10.18
C LEU A 94 4.84 2.58 -10.89
N GLY A 95 3.72 3.15 -10.47
CA GLY A 95 3.11 4.34 -11.09
C GLY A 95 2.39 4.04 -12.41
N MET A 96 1.96 2.80 -12.65
CA MET A 96 1.26 2.35 -13.87
C MET A 96 -0.24 2.71 -13.89
N THR A 97 -0.74 3.49 -12.97
CA THR A 97 -2.17 3.72 -12.70
C THR A 97 -2.83 4.81 -13.55
N GLY A 98 -2.25 5.18 -14.68
CA GLY A 98 -2.81 6.25 -15.53
C GLY A 98 -4.23 5.96 -16.06
N ILE A 99 -4.63 4.69 -16.20
CA ILE A 99 -5.93 4.26 -16.72
C ILE A 99 -6.79 3.61 -15.63
N HIS A 100 -6.19 2.72 -14.82
CA HIS A 100 -6.89 1.94 -13.80
C HIS A 100 -6.23 2.09 -12.43
N ALA A 101 -6.97 2.63 -11.47
CA ALA A 101 -6.56 2.61 -10.08
C ALA A 101 -6.99 1.27 -9.44
N ASN A 102 -6.25 0.79 -8.43
CA ASN A 102 -6.66 -0.37 -7.62
C ASN A 102 -7.86 0.02 -6.73
N SER A 103 -9.07 -0.02 -7.30
CA SER A 103 -10.31 0.49 -6.71
C SER A 103 -11.10 -0.55 -5.92
N VAL A 104 -10.58 -1.76 -5.81
CA VAL A 104 -11.18 -2.89 -5.08
C VAL A 104 -10.32 -3.21 -3.86
N ALA A 105 -10.93 -3.68 -2.80
CA ALA A 105 -10.25 -4.07 -1.57
C ALA A 105 -10.76 -5.43 -1.04
N PRO A 106 -9.87 -6.37 -0.71
CA PRO A 106 -10.24 -7.58 0.02
C PRO A 106 -10.60 -7.26 1.46
N ILE A 107 -11.64 -7.91 1.98
CA ILE A 107 -12.06 -7.85 3.37
C ILE A 107 -11.99 -9.26 3.97
N LEU A 108 -11.09 -9.43 4.93
CA LEU A 108 -10.92 -10.69 5.65
C LEU A 108 -11.96 -10.77 6.78
N VAL A 109 -12.87 -11.70 6.69
CA VAL A 109 -14.01 -11.81 7.61
C VAL A 109 -13.85 -13.05 8.50
N SER A 110 -14.06 -12.91 9.79
CA SER A 110 -14.20 -14.05 10.71
C SER A 110 -14.90 -13.61 11.98
N SER A 111 -15.92 -14.32 12.43
CA SER A 111 -16.58 -14.09 13.72
C SER A 111 -15.68 -14.39 14.91
N GLU A 112 -14.66 -15.24 14.72
CA GLU A 112 -13.72 -15.59 15.76
C GLU A 112 -12.52 -14.63 15.79
N GLN A 113 -12.10 -14.28 17.01
CA GLN A 113 -10.87 -13.53 17.24
C GLN A 113 -9.63 -14.43 17.12
N GLY A 114 -8.46 -13.81 16.94
CA GLY A 114 -7.19 -14.57 16.89
C GLY A 114 -6.90 -15.29 15.56
N ARG A 115 -7.71 -15.07 14.52
CA ARG A 115 -7.49 -15.64 13.17
C ARG A 115 -6.34 -14.98 12.40
N GLN A 116 -5.56 -14.11 13.01
CA GLN A 116 -4.38 -13.44 12.43
C GLN A 116 -4.69 -12.52 11.24
N LYS A 117 -5.94 -12.06 11.07
CA LYS A 117 -6.37 -11.22 9.93
C LYS A 117 -5.50 -9.95 9.78
N SER A 118 -5.45 -9.11 10.81
CA SER A 118 -4.68 -7.85 10.79
C SER A 118 -3.17 -8.11 10.69
N THR A 119 -2.69 -9.21 11.29
CA THR A 119 -1.30 -9.64 11.15
C THR A 119 -0.97 -10.00 9.71
N PHE A 120 -1.86 -10.72 9.02
CA PHE A 120 -1.70 -11.06 7.61
C PHE A 120 -1.70 -9.81 6.73
N CYS A 121 -2.63 -8.86 6.95
CA CYS A 121 -2.64 -7.60 6.22
C CYS A 121 -1.29 -6.87 6.32
N LYS A 122 -0.72 -6.81 7.51
CA LYS A 122 0.60 -6.23 7.74
C LYS A 122 1.72 -7.03 7.10
N ALA A 123 1.63 -8.36 7.16
CA ALA A 123 2.63 -9.28 6.63
C ALA A 123 2.72 -9.28 5.09
N LEU A 124 1.73 -8.73 4.38
CA LEU A 124 1.80 -8.52 2.92
C LEU A 124 2.85 -7.48 2.53
N MET A 125 3.19 -6.56 3.44
CA MET A 125 4.21 -5.56 3.17
C MET A 125 5.61 -6.16 3.33
N PRO A 126 6.50 -5.98 2.34
CA PRO A 126 7.90 -6.35 2.49
C PRO A 126 8.52 -5.69 3.73
N PRO A 127 9.42 -6.35 4.47
CA PRO A 127 10.08 -5.76 5.64
C PRO A 127 10.74 -4.40 5.35
N ALA A 128 11.34 -4.23 4.17
CA ALA A 128 11.94 -2.98 3.72
C ALA A 128 10.93 -1.83 3.58
N LEU A 129 9.67 -2.14 3.32
CA LEU A 129 8.58 -1.18 3.12
C LEU A 129 7.57 -1.16 4.28
N SER A 130 7.83 -1.88 5.37
CA SER A 130 6.90 -2.04 6.50
C SER A 130 6.44 -0.72 7.13
N ARG A 131 7.25 0.33 7.08
CA ARG A 131 6.90 1.68 7.53
C ARG A 131 5.79 2.35 6.72
N TYR A 132 5.52 1.87 5.51
CA TYR A 132 4.49 2.37 4.60
C TYR A 132 3.19 1.56 4.67
N TYR A 133 3.04 0.80 5.75
CA TYR A 133 1.78 0.18 6.15
C TYR A 133 1.11 0.99 7.25
N MET A 134 -0.21 1.10 7.20
CA MET A 134 -0.98 1.77 8.24
C MET A 134 -2.26 1.00 8.54
N ASP A 135 -2.52 0.77 9.84
CA ASP A 135 -3.81 0.34 10.34
C ASP A 135 -4.71 1.55 10.60
N ASN A 136 -6.02 1.33 10.66
CA ASN A 136 -7.00 2.30 11.13
C ASN A 136 -7.02 3.64 10.36
N LEU A 137 -7.32 3.56 9.06
CA LEU A 137 -7.53 4.75 8.24
C LEU A 137 -8.64 5.64 8.80
N LYS A 138 -8.31 6.85 9.25
CA LYS A 138 -9.28 7.82 9.74
C LYS A 138 -9.80 8.68 8.59
N LEU A 139 -11.07 8.50 8.24
CA LEU A 139 -11.78 9.24 7.20
C LEU A 139 -12.30 10.59 7.73
N SER A 140 -11.43 11.41 8.27
CA SER A 140 -11.75 12.76 8.75
C SER A 140 -10.77 13.77 8.18
N ALA A 141 -11.16 15.03 8.12
CA ALA A 141 -10.26 16.12 7.66
C ALA A 141 -8.95 16.18 8.48
N GLN A 142 -9.02 15.80 9.76
CA GLN A 142 -7.83 15.71 10.62
C GLN A 142 -6.91 14.54 10.25
N GLY A 143 -7.46 13.44 9.71
CA GLY A 143 -6.71 12.27 9.26
C GLY A 143 -5.96 12.50 7.95
N LYS A 144 -6.30 13.55 7.19
CA LYS A 144 -5.70 13.87 5.88
C LYS A 144 -5.58 12.64 4.97
N PRO A 145 -6.68 11.93 4.71
CA PRO A 145 -6.64 10.65 4.00
C PRO A 145 -5.98 10.76 2.63
N GLU A 146 -6.15 11.86 1.90
CA GLU A 146 -5.53 12.07 0.58
C GLU A 146 -3.99 12.04 0.67
N ARG A 147 -3.43 12.61 1.75
CA ARG A 147 -1.99 12.57 1.95
C ARG A 147 -1.49 11.14 2.20
N LEU A 148 -2.23 10.37 2.98
CA LEU A 148 -1.89 8.97 3.25
C LEU A 148 -1.92 8.13 1.97
N LEU A 149 -2.84 8.43 1.04
CA LEU A 149 -2.91 7.74 -0.26
C LEU A 149 -1.66 7.95 -1.13
N ALA A 150 -0.96 9.08 -0.98
CA ALA A 150 0.27 9.38 -1.71
C ALA A 150 1.54 8.89 -0.98
N GLU A 151 1.46 8.58 0.32
CA GLU A 151 2.63 8.25 1.14
C GLU A 151 2.69 6.77 1.53
N MET A 152 1.54 6.12 1.75
CA MET A 152 1.48 4.71 2.20
C MET A 152 1.37 3.75 1.01
N GLY A 153 1.88 2.54 1.18
CA GLY A 153 1.75 1.47 0.17
C GLY A 153 0.50 0.63 0.38
N LEU A 154 0.10 0.42 1.64
CA LEU A 154 -1.06 -0.38 2.01
C LEU A 154 -1.74 0.22 3.24
N LEU A 155 -3.06 0.41 3.14
CA LEU A 155 -3.92 0.90 4.20
C LEU A 155 -4.87 -0.21 4.62
N ASN A 156 -4.80 -0.60 5.87
CA ASN A 156 -5.74 -1.56 6.45
C ASN A 156 -6.93 -0.83 7.08
N MET A 157 -8.12 -1.17 6.61
CA MET A 157 -9.39 -0.77 7.19
C MET A 157 -9.75 -1.79 8.30
N ASP A 158 -9.00 -1.74 9.41
CA ASP A 158 -9.26 -2.65 10.52
C ASP A 158 -10.65 -2.38 11.12
N GLU A 159 -11.37 -3.45 11.46
CA GLU A 159 -12.77 -3.36 11.89
C GLU A 159 -13.63 -2.60 10.85
N PHE A 160 -13.58 -3.05 9.59
CA PHE A 160 -14.29 -2.44 8.45
C PHE A 160 -15.77 -2.16 8.73
N ASP A 161 -16.41 -2.97 9.54
CA ASP A 161 -17.79 -2.80 9.99
C ASP A 161 -18.06 -1.54 10.82
N LYS A 162 -17.01 -0.89 11.33
CA LYS A 162 -17.15 0.40 12.06
C LYS A 162 -17.26 1.62 11.13
N TYR A 163 -16.96 1.46 9.83
CA TYR A 163 -17.17 2.54 8.87
C TYR A 163 -18.66 2.73 8.60
N GLY A 164 -19.22 3.80 9.14
CA GLY A 164 -20.65 4.11 9.00
C GLY A 164 -21.06 4.50 7.58
N THR A 165 -22.37 4.48 7.32
CA THR A 165 -22.97 4.82 6.02
C THR A 165 -22.54 6.19 5.49
N GLN A 166 -22.24 7.16 6.37
CA GLN A 166 -21.76 8.49 5.99
C GLN A 166 -20.29 8.50 5.52
N GLN A 167 -19.48 7.55 5.96
CA GLN A 167 -18.05 7.44 5.60
C GLN A 167 -17.83 6.65 4.32
N MET A 168 -18.73 5.74 3.98
CA MET A 168 -18.60 4.86 2.82
C MET A 168 -18.52 5.61 1.48
N PRO A 169 -19.29 6.68 1.21
CA PRO A 169 -19.14 7.44 -0.04
C PRO A 169 -17.73 8.08 -0.17
N LEU A 170 -17.20 8.61 0.92
CA LEU A 170 -15.85 9.19 0.93
C LEU A 170 -14.80 8.10 0.67
N LEU A 171 -14.88 6.97 1.36
CA LEU A 171 -13.98 5.83 1.17
C LEU A 171 -14.01 5.36 -0.29
N LYS A 172 -15.19 5.15 -0.84
CA LYS A 172 -15.38 4.74 -2.25
C LYS A 172 -14.78 5.75 -3.24
N ASN A 173 -14.87 7.04 -2.95
CA ASN A 173 -14.25 8.10 -3.76
C ASN A 173 -12.72 8.02 -3.67
N LEU A 174 -12.15 7.91 -2.47
CA LEU A 174 -10.72 7.77 -2.25
C LEU A 174 -10.14 6.55 -3.00
N MET A 175 -10.86 5.43 -3.02
CA MET A 175 -10.47 4.21 -3.73
C MET A 175 -10.44 4.36 -5.25
N GLN A 176 -11.17 5.33 -5.82
CA GLN A 176 -11.19 5.58 -7.27
C GLN A 176 -10.16 6.59 -7.73
N MET A 177 -9.61 7.39 -6.82
CA MET A 177 -8.64 8.42 -7.20
C MET A 177 -7.36 7.76 -7.71
N ALA A 178 -6.99 8.04 -8.95
CA ALA A 178 -5.68 7.67 -9.50
C ALA A 178 -4.61 8.70 -9.15
N ASN A 179 -5.00 9.98 -9.07
CA ASN A 179 -4.14 11.11 -8.76
C ASN A 179 -4.76 11.97 -7.66
N LEU A 180 -3.90 12.61 -6.91
CA LEU A 180 -4.23 13.38 -5.72
C LEU A 180 -3.70 14.80 -5.86
N ASN A 181 -4.56 15.78 -5.70
CA ASN A 181 -4.18 17.20 -5.71
C ASN A 181 -3.89 17.64 -4.26
N ILE A 182 -2.63 17.56 -3.85
CA ILE A 182 -2.22 17.88 -2.48
C ILE A 182 -1.59 19.28 -2.45
N CYS A 183 -2.14 20.15 -1.60
CA CYS A 183 -1.53 21.42 -1.25
C CYS A 183 -0.76 21.28 0.06
N LYS A 184 0.55 21.54 0.05
CA LYS A 184 1.30 21.65 1.30
C LYS A 184 0.93 22.94 2.02
N ALA A 185 0.85 22.90 3.35
CA ALA A 185 0.67 24.08 4.16
C ALA A 185 1.71 25.15 3.75
N TYR A 186 1.23 26.39 3.54
CA TYR A 186 2.03 27.55 3.08
C TYR A 186 2.57 27.49 1.63
N GLN A 187 2.14 26.55 0.79
CA GLN A 187 2.43 26.55 -0.64
C GLN A 187 1.19 26.96 -1.43
N LYS A 188 1.36 27.85 -2.42
CA LYS A 188 0.26 28.32 -3.29
C LYS A 188 -0.11 27.32 -4.40
N ASN A 189 0.76 26.35 -4.67
CA ASN A 189 0.59 25.42 -5.78
C ASN A 189 0.20 24.03 -5.30
N PHE A 190 -0.83 23.47 -5.92
CA PHE A 190 -1.17 22.06 -5.78
C PHE A 190 -0.11 21.20 -6.48
N ARG A 191 0.27 20.09 -5.85
CA ARG A 191 1.03 19.03 -6.50
C ARG A 191 0.06 17.91 -6.87
N ASN A 192 0.05 17.54 -8.13
CA ASN A 192 -0.62 16.34 -8.58
C ASN A 192 0.32 15.15 -8.33
N LEU A 193 -0.04 14.30 -7.36
CA LEU A 193 0.73 13.11 -6.99
C LEU A 193 -0.06 11.86 -7.34
N PRO A 194 0.59 10.82 -7.88
CA PRO A 194 -0.08 9.54 -8.09
C PRO A 194 -0.46 8.94 -6.73
N ARG A 195 -1.59 8.25 -6.70
CA ARG A 195 -1.95 7.42 -5.55
C ARG A 195 -1.06 6.17 -5.52
N ILE A 196 -0.44 5.90 -4.37
CA ILE A 196 0.41 4.72 -4.14
C ILE A 196 -0.36 3.67 -3.35
N ALA A 197 -1.20 4.10 -2.40
CA ALA A 197 -1.88 3.21 -1.46
C ALA A 197 -2.93 2.33 -2.13
N SER A 198 -2.90 1.04 -1.80
CA SER A 198 -4.02 0.11 -1.95
C SER A 198 -4.71 -0.11 -0.60
N PHE A 199 -5.92 -0.66 -0.65
CA PHE A 199 -6.73 -0.90 0.54
C PHE A 199 -6.93 -2.39 0.77
N ILE A 200 -6.92 -2.79 2.03
CA ILE A 200 -7.34 -4.09 2.53
C ILE A 200 -8.15 -3.86 3.80
N GLY A 201 -8.96 -4.81 4.22
CA GLY A 201 -9.70 -4.65 5.46
C GLY A 201 -9.90 -5.94 6.23
N THR A 202 -10.31 -5.79 7.49
CA THR A 202 -10.71 -6.90 8.34
C THR A 202 -12.07 -6.63 8.98
N SER A 203 -12.84 -7.68 9.24
CA SER A 203 -14.08 -7.58 9.99
C SER A 203 -14.33 -8.79 10.86
N ASN A 204 -15.10 -8.59 11.92
CA ASN A 204 -15.58 -9.67 12.77
C ASN A 204 -17.07 -9.98 12.50
N ARG A 205 -17.70 -9.34 11.52
CA ARG A 205 -19.10 -9.49 11.17
C ARG A 205 -19.27 -10.36 9.93
N SER A 206 -19.79 -11.56 10.09
CA SER A 206 -20.06 -12.50 9.02
C SER A 206 -21.24 -12.08 8.10
N ASP A 207 -22.13 -11.20 8.56
CA ASP A 207 -23.23 -10.67 7.76
C ASP A 207 -22.78 -9.78 6.58
N LEU A 208 -21.53 -9.30 6.60
CA LEU A 208 -20.95 -8.61 5.44
C LEU A 208 -20.85 -9.49 4.19
N MET A 209 -20.79 -10.83 4.36
CA MET A 209 -20.75 -11.79 3.27
C MET A 209 -22.08 -11.86 2.49
N SER A 210 -23.19 -11.44 3.11
CA SER A 210 -24.55 -11.54 2.56
C SER A 210 -25.20 -10.19 2.31
N ASP A 211 -24.46 -9.07 2.42
CA ASP A 211 -25.03 -7.73 2.19
C ASP A 211 -25.26 -7.48 0.70
N PRO A 212 -26.53 -7.49 0.22
CA PRO A 212 -26.86 -7.25 -1.20
C PRO A 212 -26.62 -5.80 -1.64
N THR A 213 -26.41 -4.88 -0.69
CA THR A 213 -26.01 -3.49 -0.98
C THR A 213 -24.49 -3.36 -1.08
N GLY A 214 -23.79 -4.50 -0.94
CA GLY A 214 -22.35 -4.66 -1.02
C GLY A 214 -21.81 -3.92 -2.23
N SER A 215 -20.90 -3.03 -1.96
CA SER A 215 -20.22 -2.34 -3.03
C SER A 215 -19.33 -3.34 -3.76
N ARG A 216 -19.47 -3.47 -5.06
CA ARG A 216 -18.53 -4.16 -5.97
C ARG A 216 -17.03 -3.78 -5.78
N ARG A 217 -16.73 -2.93 -4.81
CA ARG A 217 -15.37 -2.55 -4.43
C ARG A 217 -14.82 -3.34 -3.26
N PHE A 218 -15.63 -4.14 -2.60
CA PHE A 218 -15.21 -4.92 -1.45
C PHE A 218 -15.55 -6.38 -1.68
N PHE A 219 -14.53 -7.22 -1.84
CA PHE A 219 -14.75 -8.65 -1.90
C PHE A 219 -14.37 -9.30 -0.56
N CYS A 220 -15.35 -9.96 0.02
CA CYS A 220 -15.22 -10.57 1.32
C CYS A 220 -14.74 -12.02 1.18
N VAL A 221 -13.86 -12.44 2.09
CA VAL A 221 -13.42 -13.83 2.21
C VAL A 221 -13.51 -14.27 3.66
N GLU A 222 -14.11 -15.42 3.90
CA GLU A 222 -14.17 -16.03 5.23
C GLU A 222 -12.84 -16.66 5.61
N VAL A 223 -12.37 -16.34 6.82
CA VAL A 223 -11.15 -16.89 7.40
C VAL A 223 -11.53 -17.94 8.42
N GLU A 224 -11.54 -19.21 7.98
CA GLU A 224 -11.97 -20.34 8.80
C GLU A 224 -10.91 -20.81 9.80
N LYS A 225 -9.62 -20.60 9.47
CA LYS A 225 -8.46 -21.07 10.25
C LYS A 225 -7.51 -19.90 10.54
N PRO A 226 -6.70 -19.97 11.60
CA PRO A 226 -5.63 -18.98 11.80
C PRO A 226 -4.68 -18.93 10.60
N ILE A 227 -4.46 -17.75 10.06
CA ILE A 227 -3.60 -17.55 8.88
C ILE A 227 -2.14 -17.69 9.31
N ASN A 228 -1.36 -18.52 8.60
CA ASN A 228 0.08 -18.54 8.78
C ASN A 228 0.71 -17.32 8.09
N CYS A 229 1.28 -16.44 8.91
CA CYS A 229 1.92 -15.18 8.44
C CYS A 229 3.44 -15.30 8.35
N GLU A 230 4.03 -16.47 8.64
CA GLU A 230 5.47 -16.68 8.62
C GLU A 230 5.98 -17.15 7.24
N GLY A 231 7.28 -16.95 6.99
CA GLY A 231 7.94 -17.46 5.79
C GLY A 231 7.39 -16.93 4.47
N ILE A 232 6.96 -15.68 4.43
CA ILE A 232 6.51 -15.03 3.18
C ILE A 232 7.74 -14.57 2.39
N GLU A 233 7.94 -15.13 1.20
CA GLU A 233 9.06 -14.82 0.31
C GLU A 233 8.77 -13.55 -0.52
N HIS A 234 8.73 -12.40 0.14
CA HIS A 234 8.33 -11.12 -0.48
C HIS A 234 9.10 -10.81 -1.77
N GLU A 235 10.41 -11.00 -1.79
CA GLU A 235 11.22 -10.68 -2.96
C GLU A 235 10.77 -11.47 -4.19
N GLN A 236 10.47 -12.77 -4.05
CA GLN A 236 10.00 -13.59 -5.15
C GLN A 236 8.53 -13.34 -5.51
N ILE A 237 7.67 -13.05 -4.53
CA ILE A 237 6.28 -12.66 -4.79
C ILE A 237 6.21 -11.36 -5.60
N PHE A 238 6.96 -10.34 -5.19
CA PHE A 238 6.97 -9.08 -5.94
C PHE A 238 7.76 -9.17 -7.26
N ALA A 239 8.75 -10.06 -7.38
CA ALA A 239 9.39 -10.39 -8.64
C ALA A 239 8.43 -11.06 -9.63
N GLN A 240 7.58 -12.00 -9.15
CA GLN A 240 6.49 -12.61 -9.92
C GLN A 240 5.53 -11.53 -10.43
N LEU A 241 4.99 -10.70 -9.55
CA LEU A 241 4.03 -9.64 -9.90
C LEU A 241 4.63 -8.62 -10.89
N LYS A 242 5.91 -8.28 -10.74
CA LYS A 242 6.64 -7.40 -11.67
C LYS A 242 6.77 -8.05 -13.06
N ALA A 243 7.10 -9.34 -13.14
CA ALA A 243 7.20 -10.07 -14.39
C ALA A 243 5.84 -10.15 -15.10
N GLU A 244 4.79 -10.53 -14.38
CA GLU A 244 3.43 -10.63 -14.93
C GLU A 244 2.91 -9.27 -15.43
N LEU A 245 3.20 -8.16 -14.74
CA LEU A 245 2.87 -6.82 -15.23
C LEU A 245 3.66 -6.44 -16.49
N ALA A 246 4.94 -6.86 -16.60
CA ALA A 246 5.74 -6.64 -17.79
C ALA A 246 5.22 -7.46 -18.99
N ASP A 247 4.64 -8.64 -18.75
CA ASP A 247 4.01 -9.49 -19.75
C ASP A 247 2.57 -9.00 -20.12
N GLY A 248 2.09 -7.92 -19.48
CA GLY A 248 0.81 -7.30 -19.79
C GLY A 248 -0.38 -7.95 -19.11
N CYS A 249 -0.19 -8.70 -18.03
CA CYS A 249 -1.29 -9.24 -17.24
C CYS A 249 -2.20 -8.11 -16.72
N PRO A 250 -3.54 -8.24 -16.84
CA PRO A 250 -4.47 -7.22 -16.37
C PRO A 250 -4.42 -7.11 -14.84
N TYR A 251 -4.20 -5.88 -14.37
CA TYR A 251 -4.10 -5.52 -12.94
C TYR A 251 -5.35 -4.81 -12.41
N TRP A 252 -6.45 -4.92 -13.13
CA TRP A 252 -7.74 -4.33 -12.78
C TRP A 252 -8.85 -5.37 -12.90
N PHE A 253 -9.92 -5.14 -12.16
CA PHE A 253 -11.13 -5.94 -12.27
C PHE A 253 -11.96 -5.43 -13.44
N ASP A 254 -12.33 -6.32 -14.36
CA ASP A 254 -13.28 -6.02 -15.40
C ASP A 254 -14.72 -6.07 -14.87
N LYS A 255 -15.69 -5.65 -15.70
CA LYS A 255 -17.10 -5.60 -15.29
C LYS A 255 -17.70 -6.97 -14.98
N GLU A 256 -17.14 -8.03 -15.53
CA GLU A 256 -17.61 -9.39 -15.33
C GLU A 256 -17.11 -9.89 -13.96
N THR A 257 -15.84 -9.79 -13.71
CA THR A 257 -15.21 -10.12 -12.40
C THR A 257 -15.78 -9.26 -11.27
N GLU A 258 -16.04 -7.95 -11.52
CA GLU A 258 -16.70 -7.07 -10.52
C GLU A 258 -18.13 -7.49 -10.15
N ARG A 259 -18.78 -8.35 -10.93
CA ARG A 259 -20.11 -8.87 -10.61
C ARG A 259 -20.07 -10.21 -9.88
N GLU A 260 -18.96 -10.93 -10.02
CA GLU A 260 -18.74 -12.21 -9.38
C GLU A 260 -18.24 -12.08 -7.94
N ILE A 261 -17.57 -10.97 -7.61
CA ILE A 261 -17.06 -10.63 -6.28
C ILE A 261 -18.04 -9.76 -5.51
#